data_714384df87e58322e6aca6e36c81ff02
#
_entry.id   714384df87e58322e6aca6e36c81ff02
#
_cell.length_a   1.000
_cell.length_b   1.000
_cell.length_c   1.000
_cell.angle_alpha   90.00
_cell.angle_beta   90.00
_cell.angle_gamma   90.00
#
_symmetry.space_group_name_H-M   'P 1'
#
loop_
_entity.id
_entity.type
_entity.pdbx_description
1 polymer ?
#
loop_
_entity_poly.entity_id
_entity_poly.type
_entity_poly.pdbx_seq_one_letter_code
_entity_poly.pdbx_strand_id
1 'polypeptide(L)'
;MQSPIPPKNNTRSFSTWHRLLDWAQEHYRDRTFAKDAQIPTRSGLLYLVQRGTVRLNGTAQAAPPSYPHQNTTPIEFQLNSGDETFLGFVGAGQPFEIIERSPFTLQAFAHTDNTAIFWMYWHDLEKFPSFRREILDSFRYQHQRKLLWLNTLGQRHTIERLIGYLTLLIEEFGEPCTEGYFLPFPLTHAQIASAIGTTRVTVTRLMKELREERKAIQTKDDNLICLLTPAQID
;
A
#
# COMPACT_ATOMS: atom_id res chain seq x y z
N MET A 1 -9.97 12.81 23.61
CA MET A 1 -9.54 12.58 22.20
C MET A 1 -8.05 12.89 22.14
N GLN A 2 -7.23 11.89 21.84
CA GLN A 2 -5.78 12.12 21.68
C GLN A 2 -5.54 12.85 20.36
N SER A 3 -4.72 13.91 20.41
CA SER A 3 -4.25 14.60 19.20
C SER A 3 -3.67 13.60 18.22
N PRO A 4 -3.93 13.71 16.91
CA PRO A 4 -3.30 12.85 15.92
C PRO A 4 -1.79 12.99 16.07
N ILE A 5 -1.11 11.87 16.25
CA ILE A 5 0.34 11.79 16.32
C ILE A 5 0.85 12.35 14.98
N PRO A 6 1.73 13.37 14.98
CA PRO A 6 2.28 13.88 13.73
C PRO A 6 2.91 12.72 12.96
N PRO A 7 2.71 12.64 11.63
CA PRO A 7 3.34 11.60 10.83
C PRO A 7 4.84 11.68 11.09
N LYS A 8 5.41 10.61 11.61
CA LYS A 8 6.85 10.47 11.60
C LYS A 8 7.21 10.44 10.13
N ASN A 9 7.93 11.44 9.65
CA ASN A 9 8.59 11.41 8.33
C ASN A 9 9.49 10.18 8.28
N ASN A 10 8.88 9.04 8.04
CA ASN A 10 9.53 7.76 7.86
C ASN A 10 9.83 7.53 6.37
N THR A 11 10.45 8.50 5.74
CA THR A 11 11.48 8.14 4.78
C THR A 11 12.60 7.51 5.63
N ARG A 12 12.40 6.23 5.99
CA ARG A 12 13.45 5.44 6.62
C ARG A 12 14.53 5.25 5.58
N SER A 13 15.39 6.27 5.47
CA SER A 13 16.66 6.13 4.79
C SER A 13 17.42 5.06 5.57
N PHE A 14 17.50 3.86 5.03
CA PHE A 14 18.37 2.84 5.59
C PHE A 14 19.79 3.40 5.67
N SER A 15 20.49 3.16 6.76
CA SER A 15 21.85 3.65 6.95
C SER A 15 22.82 3.17 5.85
N THR A 16 22.45 2.06 5.20
CA THR A 16 23.20 1.42 4.11
C THR A 16 22.64 1.74 2.71
N TRP A 17 21.65 2.65 2.61
CA TRP A 17 20.89 2.89 1.39
C TRP A 17 21.75 3.21 0.16
N HIS A 18 22.71 4.12 0.28
CA HIS A 18 23.59 4.49 -0.84
C HIS A 18 24.37 3.29 -1.37
N ARG A 19 24.95 2.50 -0.48
CA ARG A 19 25.71 1.30 -0.86
C ARG A 19 24.87 0.26 -1.59
N LEU A 20 23.59 0.17 -1.25
CA LEU A 20 22.65 -0.74 -1.90
C LEU A 20 22.23 -0.25 -3.27
N LEU A 21 22.04 1.05 -3.41
CA LEU A 21 21.74 1.66 -4.71
C LEU A 21 22.92 1.51 -5.68
N ASP A 22 24.14 1.81 -5.23
CA ASP A 22 25.35 1.63 -6.01
C ASP A 22 25.46 0.16 -6.46
N TRP A 23 25.29 -0.77 -5.51
CA TRP A 23 25.30 -2.20 -5.82
C TRP A 23 24.22 -2.60 -6.83
N ALA A 24 22.99 -2.10 -6.68
CA ALA A 24 21.88 -2.41 -7.59
C ALA A 24 22.15 -1.88 -9.01
N GLN A 25 22.71 -0.69 -9.14
CA GLN A 25 23.10 -0.09 -10.41
C GLN A 25 24.24 -0.88 -11.07
N GLU A 26 25.29 -1.24 -10.32
CA GLU A 26 26.39 -2.07 -10.82
C GLU A 26 25.93 -3.44 -11.35
N HIS A 27 24.81 -3.97 -10.79
CA HIS A 27 24.27 -5.27 -11.17
C HIS A 27 23.07 -5.19 -12.12
N TYR A 28 22.74 -3.99 -12.65
CA TYR A 28 21.57 -3.74 -13.51
C TYR A 28 20.26 -4.22 -12.90
N ARG A 29 20.07 -4.01 -11.58
CA ARG A 29 18.92 -4.46 -10.81
C ARG A 29 18.05 -3.31 -10.31
N ASP A 30 18.00 -2.24 -11.07
CA ASP A 30 17.13 -1.09 -10.82
C ASP A 30 16.32 -0.76 -12.06
N ARG A 31 15.14 -0.18 -11.86
CA ARG A 31 14.28 0.28 -12.95
C ARG A 31 13.29 1.33 -12.49
N THR A 32 13.01 2.27 -13.40
CA THR A 32 11.97 3.29 -13.22
C THR A 32 10.75 2.96 -14.09
N PHE A 33 9.57 3.20 -13.51
CA PHE A 33 8.28 2.92 -14.13
C PHE A 33 7.43 4.18 -14.20
N ALA A 34 6.70 4.34 -15.32
CA ALA A 34 5.66 5.35 -15.45
C ALA A 34 4.44 4.97 -14.59
N LYS A 35 3.61 5.94 -14.24
CA LYS A 35 2.36 5.73 -13.51
C LYS A 35 1.51 4.64 -14.18
N ASP A 36 0.89 3.80 -13.37
CA ASP A 36 0.05 2.66 -13.73
C ASP A 36 0.75 1.54 -14.52
N ALA A 37 2.06 1.65 -14.75
CA ALA A 37 2.82 0.55 -15.35
C ALA A 37 2.90 -0.62 -14.37
N GLN A 38 2.67 -1.84 -14.88
CA GLN A 38 2.87 -3.06 -14.13
C GLN A 38 4.36 -3.29 -13.87
N ILE A 39 4.71 -3.60 -12.64
CA ILE A 39 6.06 -3.96 -12.23
C ILE A 39 6.20 -5.47 -12.37
N PRO A 40 7.06 -5.96 -13.27
CA PRO A 40 7.30 -7.39 -13.39
C PRO A 40 7.90 -7.95 -12.10
N THR A 41 7.17 -8.83 -11.43
CA THR A 41 7.61 -9.45 -10.19
C THR A 41 7.86 -10.94 -10.39
N ARG A 42 8.80 -11.48 -9.63
CA ARG A 42 9.15 -12.91 -9.60
C ARG A 42 9.23 -13.37 -8.16
N SER A 43 8.75 -14.58 -7.91
CA SER A 43 8.91 -15.25 -6.62
C SER A 43 10.38 -15.39 -6.24
N GLY A 44 10.69 -15.18 -4.96
CA GLY A 44 12.07 -15.26 -4.44
C GLY A 44 12.91 -14.01 -4.62
N LEU A 45 12.36 -12.94 -5.19
CA LEU A 45 13.00 -11.63 -5.25
C LEU A 45 12.41 -10.69 -4.21
N LEU A 46 13.28 -10.01 -3.51
CA LEU A 46 12.97 -8.88 -2.66
C LEU A 46 13.06 -7.61 -3.48
N TYR A 47 11.97 -6.85 -3.51
CA TYR A 47 11.88 -5.54 -4.18
C TYR A 47 11.92 -4.43 -3.13
N LEU A 48 12.55 -3.31 -3.48
CA LEU A 48 12.61 -2.12 -2.64
C LEU A 48 12.22 -0.89 -3.46
N VAL A 49 11.34 -0.08 -2.89
CA VAL A 49 10.94 1.18 -3.50
C VAL A 49 11.98 2.25 -3.18
N GLN A 50 12.69 2.73 -4.21
CA GLN A 50 13.65 3.81 -4.07
C GLN A 50 12.95 5.17 -4.02
N ARG A 51 11.97 5.37 -4.90
CA ARG A 51 11.21 6.62 -5.04
C ARG A 51 9.81 6.32 -5.55
N GLY A 52 8.87 7.17 -5.17
CA GLY A 52 7.46 7.01 -5.54
C GLY A 52 6.72 6.01 -4.68
N THR A 53 5.61 5.52 -5.18
CA THR A 53 4.71 4.61 -4.47
C THR A 53 4.30 3.46 -5.38
N VAL A 54 4.34 2.25 -4.84
CA VAL A 54 3.86 1.02 -5.50
C VAL A 54 2.50 0.66 -4.94
N ARG A 55 1.55 0.32 -5.81
CA ARG A 55 0.24 -0.24 -5.48
C ARG A 55 0.30 -1.76 -5.62
N LEU A 56 -0.15 -2.47 -4.61
CA LEU A 56 -0.32 -3.92 -4.65
C LEU A 56 -1.79 -4.26 -4.87
N ASN A 57 -2.06 -5.11 -5.85
CA ASN A 57 -3.38 -5.63 -6.14
C ASN A 57 -3.37 -7.16 -6.08
N GLY A 58 -4.52 -7.74 -5.75
CA GLY A 58 -4.78 -9.16 -5.85
C GLY A 58 -5.89 -9.43 -6.85
N THR A 59 -5.78 -10.51 -7.60
CA THR A 59 -6.86 -11.04 -8.44
C THR A 59 -7.14 -12.47 -8.05
N ALA A 60 -8.42 -12.84 -7.97
CA ALA A 60 -8.81 -14.22 -7.78
C ALA A 60 -8.64 -15.00 -9.09
N GLN A 61 -8.01 -16.17 -9.03
CA GLN A 61 -7.95 -17.07 -10.18
C GLN A 61 -9.20 -17.94 -10.23
N ALA A 62 -9.75 -18.15 -11.44
CA ALA A 62 -11.01 -18.89 -11.67
C ALA A 62 -10.91 -20.41 -11.43
N ALA A 63 -9.74 -20.97 -11.21
CA ALA A 63 -9.56 -22.40 -10.97
C ALA A 63 -8.74 -22.64 -9.68
N PRO A 64 -9.25 -23.48 -8.75
CA PRO A 64 -8.44 -23.96 -7.64
C PRO A 64 -7.34 -24.87 -8.19
N PRO A 65 -6.13 -24.85 -7.59
CA PRO A 65 -5.13 -25.85 -7.92
C PRO A 65 -5.68 -27.23 -7.56
N SER A 66 -5.57 -28.17 -8.46
CA SER A 66 -5.79 -29.56 -8.18
C SER A 66 -4.73 -30.05 -7.20
N TYR A 67 -5.07 -30.15 -5.92
CA TYR A 67 -4.25 -30.87 -4.96
C TYR A 67 -4.34 -32.35 -5.24
N PRO A 68 -3.24 -33.09 -5.48
CA PRO A 68 -3.27 -34.48 -5.87
C PRO A 68 -3.66 -35.46 -4.75
N HIS A 69 -4.00 -35.00 -3.57
CA HIS A 69 -4.35 -35.86 -2.44
C HIS A 69 -5.55 -35.31 -1.68
N GLN A 70 -6.75 -35.80 -2.02
CA GLN A 70 -7.80 -36.26 -1.11
C GLN A 70 -9.14 -36.36 -1.86
N ASN A 71 -9.88 -37.44 -1.65
CA ASN A 71 -11.25 -37.71 -2.13
C ASN A 71 -12.29 -36.80 -1.45
N THR A 72 -12.10 -35.48 -1.53
CA THR A 72 -13.10 -34.50 -1.11
C THR A 72 -13.56 -33.75 -2.35
N THR A 73 -14.87 -33.79 -2.61
CA THR A 73 -15.51 -32.94 -3.62
C THR A 73 -14.99 -31.51 -3.48
N PRO A 74 -14.40 -30.93 -4.53
CA PRO A 74 -13.95 -29.52 -4.45
C PRO A 74 -15.15 -28.66 -4.13
N ILE A 75 -15.08 -27.88 -3.05
CA ILE A 75 -16.01 -26.77 -2.86
C ILE A 75 -15.60 -25.75 -3.94
N GLU A 76 -16.34 -25.72 -5.02
CA GLU A 76 -16.20 -24.70 -6.07
C GLU A 76 -16.65 -23.35 -5.47
N PHE A 77 -15.73 -22.61 -4.89
CA PHE A 77 -15.93 -21.19 -4.71
C PHE A 77 -15.80 -20.54 -6.08
N GLN A 78 -16.92 -20.19 -6.69
CA GLN A 78 -16.94 -19.28 -7.83
C GLN A 78 -16.61 -17.87 -7.31
N LEU A 79 -15.32 -17.60 -7.13
CA LEU A 79 -14.85 -16.22 -7.03
C LEU A 79 -15.03 -15.62 -8.43
N ASN A 80 -15.75 -14.49 -8.51
CA ASN A 80 -15.88 -13.76 -9.76
C ASN A 80 -14.48 -13.44 -10.30
N SER A 81 -14.07 -14.18 -11.31
CA SER A 81 -12.74 -14.04 -11.90
C SER A 81 -12.67 -12.67 -12.59
N GLY A 82 -11.78 -11.83 -12.14
CA GLY A 82 -11.45 -10.58 -12.79
C GLY A 82 -11.49 -9.31 -11.94
N ASP A 83 -12.12 -9.32 -10.77
CA ASP A 83 -12.14 -8.15 -9.91
C ASP A 83 -10.79 -7.98 -9.21
N GLU A 84 -10.10 -6.87 -9.51
CA GLU A 84 -8.88 -6.49 -8.80
C GLU A 84 -9.21 -6.03 -7.37
N THR A 85 -8.60 -6.66 -6.39
CA THR A 85 -8.67 -6.25 -4.99
C THR A 85 -7.45 -5.42 -4.63
N PHE A 86 -7.66 -4.22 -4.12
CA PHE A 86 -6.58 -3.39 -3.61
C PHE A 86 -6.04 -3.96 -2.29
N LEU A 87 -4.71 -4.13 -2.18
CA LEU A 87 -4.03 -4.75 -1.04
C LEU A 87 -3.13 -3.78 -0.26
N GLY A 88 -3.00 -2.53 -0.72
CA GLY A 88 -2.24 -1.49 -0.05
C GLY A 88 -1.18 -0.85 -0.92
N PHE A 89 -0.47 0.10 -0.30
CA PHE A 89 0.65 0.81 -0.88
C PHE A 89 1.97 0.40 -0.22
N VAL A 90 3.04 0.54 -1.00
CA VAL A 90 4.43 0.43 -0.54
C VAL A 90 5.13 1.72 -0.94
N GLY A 91 5.61 2.48 0.01
CA GLY A 91 6.28 3.76 -0.22
C GLY A 91 7.78 3.66 -0.32
N ALA A 92 8.42 4.80 -0.60
CA ALA A 92 9.88 4.89 -0.64
C ALA A 92 10.52 4.40 0.67
N GLY A 93 11.62 3.66 0.56
CA GLY A 93 12.29 3.02 1.70
C GLY A 93 11.60 1.76 2.23
N GLN A 94 10.57 1.25 1.57
CA GLN A 94 9.88 0.04 2.00
C GLN A 94 10.15 -1.14 1.07
N PRO A 95 10.32 -2.35 1.63
CA PRO A 95 10.42 -3.58 0.86
C PRO A 95 9.05 -4.15 0.52
N PHE A 96 8.99 -4.93 -0.56
CA PHE A 96 7.88 -5.83 -0.83
C PHE A 96 8.37 -7.11 -1.52
N GLU A 97 7.61 -8.16 -1.36
CA GLU A 97 7.80 -9.43 -2.03
C GLU A 97 6.44 -9.90 -2.54
N ILE A 98 6.44 -10.52 -3.72
CA ILE A 98 5.26 -11.18 -4.26
C ILE A 98 5.54 -12.67 -4.33
N ILE A 99 4.76 -13.43 -3.58
CA ILE A 99 4.81 -14.88 -3.56
C ILE A 99 3.67 -15.41 -4.42
N GLU A 100 4.01 -16.16 -5.46
CA GLU A 100 3.02 -16.85 -6.28
C GLU A 100 2.47 -18.05 -5.50
N ARG A 101 1.31 -17.89 -4.91
CA ARG A 101 0.55 -18.98 -4.27
C ARG A 101 -0.92 -18.84 -4.62
N SER A 102 -1.39 -19.83 -5.39
CA SER A 102 -2.81 -20.06 -5.63
C SER A 102 -3.65 -20.01 -4.33
N PRO A 103 -4.91 -19.54 -4.34
CA PRO A 103 -5.70 -19.21 -5.54
C PRO A 103 -5.64 -17.74 -5.99
N PHE A 104 -4.75 -16.94 -5.45
CA PHE A 104 -4.67 -15.50 -5.75
C PHE A 104 -3.38 -15.18 -6.51
N THR A 105 -3.50 -14.35 -7.53
CA THR A 105 -2.34 -13.73 -8.18
C THR A 105 -2.16 -12.34 -7.59
N LEU A 106 -0.97 -12.07 -7.05
CA LEU A 106 -0.59 -10.75 -6.57
C LEU A 106 0.18 -10.03 -7.65
N GLN A 107 -0.10 -8.72 -7.79
CA GLN A 107 0.51 -7.87 -8.80
C GLN A 107 0.93 -6.54 -8.18
N ALA A 108 2.01 -5.96 -8.70
CA ALA A 108 2.51 -4.65 -8.30
C ALA A 108 2.42 -3.68 -9.48
N PHE A 109 2.00 -2.44 -9.21
CA PHE A 109 1.90 -1.36 -10.19
C PHE A 109 2.56 -0.10 -9.64
N ALA A 110 3.21 0.67 -10.49
CA ALA A 110 3.65 2.01 -10.15
C ALA A 110 2.41 2.88 -9.92
N HIS A 111 2.23 3.44 -8.71
CA HIS A 111 1.09 4.28 -8.41
C HIS A 111 1.35 5.74 -8.73
N THR A 112 2.58 6.19 -8.57
CA THR A 112 3.04 7.53 -8.94
C THR A 112 3.93 7.47 -10.17
N ASP A 113 4.03 8.58 -10.86
CA ASP A 113 4.97 8.68 -11.98
C ASP A 113 6.42 8.61 -11.50
N ASN A 114 7.33 8.18 -12.37
CA ASN A 114 8.75 8.02 -12.05
C ASN A 114 9.02 7.14 -10.80
N THR A 115 8.18 6.12 -10.56
CA THR A 115 8.39 5.16 -9.48
C THR A 115 9.63 4.32 -9.78
N ALA A 116 10.67 4.46 -8.95
CA ALA A 116 11.92 3.73 -9.08
C ALA A 116 12.01 2.63 -8.04
N ILE A 117 12.34 1.44 -8.48
CA ILE A 117 12.55 0.27 -7.63
C ILE A 117 13.88 -0.38 -7.96
N PHE A 118 14.43 -1.12 -7.00
CA PHE A 118 15.48 -2.09 -7.24
C PHE A 118 15.12 -3.42 -6.59
N TRP A 119 15.83 -4.50 -6.99
CA TRP A 119 15.56 -5.84 -6.50
C TRP A 119 16.83 -6.62 -6.24
N MET A 120 16.73 -7.60 -5.35
CA MET A 120 17.79 -8.52 -5.01
C MET A 120 17.24 -9.88 -4.64
N TYR A 121 18.07 -10.91 -4.69
CA TYR A 121 17.72 -12.20 -4.12
C TYR A 121 17.87 -12.16 -2.60
N TRP A 122 17.08 -12.95 -1.90
CA TRP A 122 17.19 -13.05 -0.44
C TRP A 122 18.60 -13.43 0.04
N HIS A 123 19.32 -14.28 -0.70
CA HIS A 123 20.70 -14.64 -0.36
C HIS A 123 21.70 -13.48 -0.52
N ASP A 124 21.41 -12.48 -1.34
CA ASP A 124 22.26 -11.30 -1.47
C ASP A 124 22.30 -10.49 -0.16
N LEU A 125 21.26 -10.59 0.69
CA LEU A 125 21.23 -9.93 2.00
C LEU A 125 22.29 -10.44 2.97
N GLU A 126 22.86 -11.61 2.75
CA GLU A 126 23.97 -12.15 3.56
C GLU A 126 25.20 -11.26 3.47
N LYS A 127 25.39 -10.57 2.35
CA LYS A 127 26.47 -9.59 2.13
C LYS A 127 26.26 -8.29 2.90
N PHE A 128 25.03 -8.05 3.39
CA PHE A 128 24.58 -6.81 4.03
C PHE A 128 23.84 -7.08 5.35
N PRO A 129 24.52 -7.56 6.42
CA PRO A 129 23.86 -8.00 7.66
C PRO A 129 23.04 -6.90 8.35
N SER A 130 23.50 -5.65 8.37
CA SER A 130 22.77 -4.52 8.94
C SER A 130 21.47 -4.27 8.17
N PHE A 131 21.55 -4.28 6.85
CA PHE A 131 20.40 -4.09 5.98
C PHE A 131 19.37 -5.23 6.13
N ARG A 132 19.81 -6.47 6.29
CA ARG A 132 18.91 -7.60 6.58
C ARG A 132 18.04 -7.33 7.81
N ARG A 133 18.62 -6.76 8.87
CA ARG A 133 17.85 -6.39 10.07
C ARG A 133 16.84 -5.29 9.76
N GLU A 134 17.25 -4.25 9.05
CA GLU A 134 16.38 -3.15 8.64
C GLU A 134 15.20 -3.64 7.79
N ILE A 135 15.42 -4.58 6.87
CA ILE A 135 14.36 -5.22 6.06
C ILE A 135 13.36 -5.98 6.94
N LEU A 136 13.85 -6.78 7.88
CA LEU A 136 12.98 -7.52 8.81
C LEU A 136 12.15 -6.58 9.68
N ASP A 137 12.75 -5.50 10.18
CA ASP A 137 12.02 -4.48 10.96
C ASP A 137 10.97 -3.76 10.11
N SER A 138 11.27 -3.51 8.83
CA SER A 138 10.32 -2.93 7.89
C SER A 138 9.13 -3.87 7.62
N PHE A 139 9.36 -5.16 7.42
CA PHE A 139 8.26 -6.14 7.28
C PHE A 139 7.44 -6.28 8.56
N ARG A 140 8.06 -6.26 9.75
CA ARG A 140 7.34 -6.25 11.03
C ARG A 140 6.44 -5.02 11.15
N TYR A 141 6.95 -3.86 10.79
CA TYR A 141 6.16 -2.63 10.75
C TYR A 141 4.98 -2.74 9.78
N GLN A 142 5.22 -3.17 8.54
CA GLN A 142 4.16 -3.37 7.55
C GLN A 142 3.11 -4.38 8.02
N HIS A 143 3.55 -5.46 8.70
CA HIS A 143 2.62 -6.42 9.29
C HIS A 143 1.70 -5.76 10.34
N GLN A 144 2.25 -4.96 11.24
CA GLN A 144 1.46 -4.21 12.22
C GLN A 144 0.48 -3.24 11.53
N ARG A 145 0.90 -2.53 10.49
CA ARG A 145 0.02 -1.65 9.69
C ARG A 145 -1.14 -2.42 9.07
N LYS A 146 -0.88 -3.62 8.54
CA LYS A 146 -1.93 -4.50 7.99
C LYS A 146 -2.92 -4.96 9.07
N LEU A 147 -2.46 -5.27 10.28
CA LEU A 147 -3.34 -5.60 11.39
C LEU A 147 -4.23 -4.42 11.79
N LEU A 148 -3.71 -3.19 11.82
CA LEU A 148 -4.52 -1.99 12.08
C LEU A 148 -5.56 -1.77 10.98
N TRP A 149 -5.19 -1.99 9.73
CA TRP A 149 -6.16 -1.93 8.61
C TRP A 149 -7.24 -3.00 8.74
N LEU A 150 -6.90 -4.25 9.04
CA LEU A 150 -7.89 -5.31 9.30
C LEU A 150 -8.82 -4.94 10.47
N ASN A 151 -8.28 -4.36 11.56
CA ASN A 151 -9.10 -3.85 12.65
C ASN A 151 -10.07 -2.74 12.18
N THR A 152 -9.60 -1.84 11.31
CA THR A 152 -10.44 -0.81 10.69
C THR A 152 -11.58 -1.43 9.87
N LEU A 153 -11.29 -2.49 9.10
CA LEU A 153 -12.31 -3.22 8.32
C LEU A 153 -13.36 -3.91 9.20
N GLY A 154 -13.01 -4.26 10.43
CA GLY A 154 -13.91 -4.82 11.43
C GLY A 154 -14.92 -3.81 12.01
N GLN A 155 -14.78 -2.50 11.75
CA GLN A 155 -15.72 -1.49 12.23
C GLN A 155 -17.10 -1.66 11.59
N ARG A 156 -18.16 -1.43 12.40
CA ARG A 156 -19.55 -1.67 11.98
C ARG A 156 -20.00 -0.69 10.89
N HIS A 157 -19.68 0.59 11.06
CA HIS A 157 -20.14 1.63 10.15
C HIS A 157 -19.09 1.94 9.06
N THR A 158 -19.55 2.05 7.82
CA THR A 158 -18.66 2.32 6.66
C THR A 158 -17.93 3.65 6.79
N ILE A 159 -18.54 4.66 7.43
CA ILE A 159 -17.87 5.94 7.68
C ILE A 159 -16.67 5.78 8.62
N GLU A 160 -16.77 4.94 9.66
CA GLU A 160 -15.68 4.64 10.58
C GLU A 160 -14.53 3.90 9.86
N ARG A 161 -14.88 2.95 8.96
CA ARG A 161 -13.88 2.29 8.11
C ARG A 161 -13.16 3.28 7.19
N LEU A 162 -13.91 4.22 6.60
CA LEU A 162 -13.34 5.25 5.74
C LEU A 162 -12.38 6.17 6.52
N ILE A 163 -12.82 6.72 7.65
CA ILE A 163 -12.00 7.60 8.50
C ILE A 163 -10.74 6.84 8.98
N GLY A 164 -10.91 5.66 9.52
CA GLY A 164 -9.79 4.84 10.01
C GLY A 164 -8.79 4.53 8.91
N TYR A 165 -9.25 4.16 7.71
CA TYR A 165 -8.38 3.89 6.56
C TYR A 165 -7.61 5.14 6.11
N LEU A 166 -8.27 6.29 5.97
CA LEU A 166 -7.62 7.55 5.60
C LEU A 166 -6.62 8.00 6.67
N THR A 167 -6.95 7.83 7.95
CA THR A 167 -6.03 8.11 9.06
C THR A 167 -4.77 7.25 8.97
N LEU A 168 -4.91 5.95 8.73
CA LEU A 168 -3.77 5.06 8.54
C LEU A 168 -2.89 5.50 7.36
N LEU A 169 -3.47 5.89 6.23
CA LEU A 169 -2.70 6.38 5.09
C LEU A 169 -1.95 7.67 5.39
N ILE A 170 -2.61 8.63 6.06
CA ILE A 170 -1.97 9.90 6.46
C ILE A 170 -0.84 9.67 7.47
N GLU A 171 -1.02 8.77 8.44
CA GLU A 171 0.05 8.44 9.39
C GLU A 171 1.30 7.85 8.72
N GLU A 172 1.12 7.16 7.60
CA GLU A 172 2.21 6.48 6.90
C GLU A 172 2.85 7.33 5.80
N PHE A 173 2.02 8.03 5.01
CA PHE A 173 2.44 8.73 3.81
C PHE A 173 2.17 10.24 3.86
N GLY A 174 1.45 10.72 4.88
CA GLY A 174 0.99 12.09 4.93
C GLY A 174 2.11 13.11 5.06
N GLU A 175 1.98 14.20 4.34
CA GLU A 175 2.84 15.38 4.42
C GLU A 175 2.08 16.55 5.03
N PRO A 176 2.73 17.40 5.83
CA PRO A 176 2.08 18.53 6.46
C PRO A 176 1.68 19.60 5.42
N CYS A 177 0.51 20.21 5.62
CA CYS A 177 0.04 21.38 4.89
C CYS A 177 -0.58 22.40 5.86
N THR A 178 -1.01 23.56 5.35
CA THR A 178 -1.57 24.66 6.16
C THR A 178 -2.82 24.24 6.93
N GLU A 179 -3.60 23.28 6.41
CA GLU A 179 -4.88 22.86 6.97
C GLU A 179 -4.82 21.51 7.73
N GLY A 180 -3.69 20.81 7.65
CA GLY A 180 -3.53 19.50 8.28
C GLY A 180 -2.45 18.66 7.61
N TYR A 181 -2.83 17.46 7.16
CA TYR A 181 -1.94 16.54 6.47
C TYR A 181 -2.59 16.04 5.20
N PHE A 182 -1.85 16.03 4.10
CA PHE A 182 -2.33 15.53 2.82
C PHE A 182 -1.56 14.29 2.36
N LEU A 183 -2.21 13.46 1.55
CA LEU A 183 -1.53 12.36 0.86
C LEU A 183 -0.79 12.90 -0.36
N PRO A 184 0.53 12.64 -0.51
CA PRO A 184 1.33 13.17 -1.62
C PRO A 184 1.10 12.42 -2.94
N PHE A 185 0.01 11.71 -3.07
CA PHE A 185 -0.42 11.00 -4.28
C PHE A 185 -1.94 10.92 -4.37
N PRO A 186 -2.50 10.88 -5.60
CA PRO A 186 -3.93 10.80 -5.79
C PRO A 186 -4.47 9.43 -5.37
N LEU A 187 -5.65 9.42 -4.77
CA LEU A 187 -6.37 8.23 -4.36
C LEU A 187 -7.79 8.27 -4.89
N THR A 188 -8.14 7.32 -5.75
CA THR A 188 -9.48 7.28 -6.35
C THR A 188 -10.53 6.69 -5.39
N HIS A 189 -11.79 7.15 -5.52
CA HIS A 189 -12.90 6.57 -4.75
C HIS A 189 -13.08 5.06 -4.99
N ALA A 190 -12.70 4.55 -6.16
CA ALA A 190 -12.71 3.12 -6.45
C ALA A 190 -11.67 2.36 -5.62
N GLN A 191 -10.45 2.88 -5.50
CA GLN A 191 -9.39 2.31 -4.67
C GLN A 191 -9.77 2.32 -3.18
N ILE A 192 -10.32 3.44 -2.69
CA ILE A 192 -10.85 3.53 -1.32
C ILE A 192 -11.96 2.49 -1.11
N ALA A 193 -12.88 2.39 -2.05
CA ALA A 193 -14.00 1.46 -1.97
C ALA A 193 -13.52 0.00 -1.87
N SER A 194 -12.57 -0.39 -2.72
CA SER A 194 -11.93 -1.70 -2.66
C SER A 194 -11.22 -1.91 -1.31
N ALA A 195 -10.48 -0.90 -0.83
CA ALA A 195 -9.73 -0.97 0.42
C ALA A 195 -10.59 -1.17 1.68
N ILE A 196 -11.81 -0.63 1.71
CA ILE A 196 -12.70 -0.67 2.88
C ILE A 196 -13.93 -1.58 2.70
N GLY A 197 -13.98 -2.37 1.62
CA GLY A 197 -15.04 -3.34 1.35
C GLY A 197 -16.41 -2.66 1.15
N THR A 198 -16.50 -1.69 0.22
CA THR A 198 -17.74 -0.97 -0.10
C THR A 198 -17.81 -0.60 -1.58
N THR A 199 -18.82 0.18 -2.00
CA THR A 199 -18.95 0.63 -3.38
C THR A 199 -18.37 2.04 -3.58
N ARG A 200 -17.92 2.33 -4.83
CA ARG A 200 -17.48 3.67 -5.23
C ARG A 200 -18.53 4.76 -4.94
N VAL A 201 -19.82 4.44 -5.16
CA VAL A 201 -20.93 5.37 -4.91
C VAL A 201 -21.02 5.72 -3.43
N THR A 202 -20.90 4.71 -2.55
CA THR A 202 -20.89 4.90 -1.10
C THR A 202 -19.73 5.80 -0.67
N VAL A 203 -18.50 5.54 -1.18
CA VAL A 203 -17.33 6.38 -0.87
C VAL A 203 -17.58 7.82 -1.33
N THR A 204 -18.11 8.04 -2.55
CA THR A 204 -18.39 9.39 -3.06
C THR A 204 -19.32 10.16 -2.13
N ARG A 205 -20.39 9.50 -1.64
CA ARG A 205 -21.32 10.09 -0.69
C ARG A 205 -20.66 10.42 0.65
N LEU A 206 -19.90 9.47 1.22
CA LEU A 206 -19.23 9.65 2.51
C LEU A 206 -18.12 10.71 2.45
N MET A 207 -17.38 10.79 1.35
CA MET A 207 -16.38 11.85 1.15
C MET A 207 -17.01 13.24 1.05
N LYS A 208 -18.26 13.35 0.52
CA LYS A 208 -19.03 14.58 0.54
C LYS A 208 -19.43 14.95 1.98
N GLU A 209 -19.92 13.99 2.76
CA GLU A 209 -20.28 14.16 4.17
C GLU A 209 -19.07 14.63 5.01
N LEU A 210 -17.91 13.98 4.86
CA LEU A 210 -16.68 14.39 5.54
C LEU A 210 -16.23 15.82 5.18
N ARG A 211 -16.46 16.26 3.94
CA ARG A 211 -16.19 17.64 3.52
C ARG A 211 -17.14 18.64 4.18
N GLU A 212 -18.43 18.33 4.22
CA GLU A 212 -19.44 19.17 4.86
C GLU A 212 -19.17 19.32 6.36
N GLU A 213 -18.69 18.23 7.00
CA GLU A 213 -18.27 18.25 8.41
C GLU A 213 -16.85 18.85 8.63
N ARG A 214 -16.19 19.35 7.60
CA ARG A 214 -14.81 19.86 7.64
C ARG A 214 -13.80 18.90 8.25
N LYS A 215 -13.96 17.60 8.03
CA LYS A 215 -13.01 16.56 8.49
C LYS A 215 -11.99 16.16 7.42
N ALA A 216 -12.38 16.27 6.14
CA ALA A 216 -11.50 16.01 5.02
C ALA A 216 -11.79 16.97 3.87
N ILE A 217 -10.73 17.36 3.15
CA ILE A 217 -10.82 18.17 1.93
C ILE A 217 -10.17 17.37 0.80
N GLN A 218 -10.79 17.41 -0.36
CA GLN A 218 -10.17 16.94 -1.60
C GLN A 218 -9.83 18.15 -2.44
N THR A 219 -8.55 18.36 -2.71
CA THR A 219 -8.10 19.47 -3.55
C THR A 219 -8.51 19.23 -5.01
N LYS A 220 -8.96 20.28 -5.70
CA LYS A 220 -9.50 20.18 -7.06
C LYS A 220 -8.41 19.88 -8.10
N ASP A 221 -7.21 20.45 -7.91
CA ASP A 221 -6.18 20.48 -8.95
C ASP A 221 -5.38 19.18 -9.05
N ASP A 222 -5.15 18.49 -7.92
CA ASP A 222 -4.35 17.26 -7.89
C ASP A 222 -5.10 16.02 -7.40
N ASN A 223 -6.39 16.15 -7.10
CA ASN A 223 -7.22 15.08 -6.53
C ASN A 223 -6.63 14.47 -5.24
N LEU A 224 -5.88 15.27 -4.49
CA LEU A 224 -5.25 14.87 -3.23
C LEU A 224 -6.25 14.95 -2.08
N ILE A 225 -6.09 14.07 -1.09
CA ILE A 225 -6.92 14.04 0.11
C ILE A 225 -6.15 14.66 1.25
N CYS A 226 -6.71 15.69 1.86
CA CYS A 226 -6.21 16.31 3.09
C CYS A 226 -7.14 15.96 4.26
N LEU A 227 -6.59 15.51 5.37
CA LEU A 227 -7.29 15.40 6.64
C LEU A 227 -6.96 16.61 7.51
N LEU A 228 -8.01 17.28 7.97
CA LEU A 228 -7.88 18.48 8.82
C LEU A 228 -7.47 18.10 10.24
N THR A 229 -6.64 18.94 10.86
CA THR A 229 -6.34 18.80 12.29
C THR A 229 -7.47 19.39 13.12
N PRO A 230 -7.80 18.82 14.31
CA PRO A 230 -8.87 19.32 15.17
C PRO A 230 -8.75 20.81 15.60
N ALA A 231 -7.54 21.38 15.56
CA ALA A 231 -7.29 22.79 15.93
C ALA A 231 -7.76 23.80 14.88
N GLN A 232 -8.26 23.37 13.72
CA GLN A 232 -8.74 24.24 12.63
C GLN A 232 -10.25 24.11 12.40
N ILE A 233 -10.98 23.49 13.34
CA ILE A 233 -12.43 23.27 13.27
C ILE A 233 -13.21 24.39 14.01
N ASP A 234 -12.56 25.53 14.34
CA ASP A 234 -13.21 26.72 14.93
C ASP A 234 -13.81 27.65 13.86
#